data_a6ae438ffa26c860d373cbe91591e1ed
#
_entry.id   a6ae438ffa26c860d373cbe91591e1ed
#
_cell.length_a   1.000
_cell.length_b   1.000
_cell.length_c   1.000
_cell.angle_alpha   90.00
_cell.angle_beta   90.00
_cell.angle_gamma   90.00
#
_symmetry.space_group_name_H-M   'P 1'
#
loop_
_entity.id
_entity.type
_entity.pdbx_description
1 polymer ?
#
loop_
_entity_poly.entity_id
_entity_poly.type
_entity_poly.pdbx_seq_one_letter_code
_entity_poly.pdbx_strand_id
1 'polypeptide(L)'
;ESTISVEGTVRERASKNPKQPTGEIEVVPAKIEVLGRCRYNSLPFEINRSREADETQRLKYRYLDLRNPAVKQNIILRCQVVAALRAAMTEHGFLEITTPILTASSPEGARDYLVPARKHPGKFYALPQAPQQFKQLLMTSGFDRYFQIAPCFRDEDARGDRSPGEFYQLDMEMAFATQEDVFAVLEDVLPPIFAKYGTYNVASAAPFRRIPYRTAMDVYGSDKPDLRIDLTAKDMTALFTDCEFEALRGQTVKMVDISDCKLTRKQIEKLLTDCEVQSGSKGYWFKVDEKGELAGGITKFVSGMKEELSKALDLQPNTLVVVAAGEYATKSVGVMIKTFGAACEGHMDKERYEF
;
A
#
# COMPACT_ATOMS: atom_id res chain seq x y z
N GLU A 1 37.05 -0.67 -9.64
CA GLU A 1 36.35 0.50 -9.06
C GLU A 1 37.36 1.62 -8.65
N SER A 2 38.48 1.77 -9.37
CA SER A 2 39.37 2.92 -9.18
C SER A 2 38.81 4.19 -9.82
N THR A 3 39.09 5.34 -9.24
CA THR A 3 38.79 6.64 -9.85
C THR A 3 39.96 7.10 -10.67
N ILE A 4 39.72 7.45 -11.92
CA ILE A 4 40.75 7.91 -12.85
C ILE A 4 40.40 9.29 -13.42
N SER A 5 41.43 10.06 -13.77
CA SER A 5 41.34 11.23 -14.63
C SER A 5 41.88 10.86 -16.01
N VAL A 6 41.18 11.27 -17.04
CA VAL A 6 41.56 11.00 -18.42
C VAL A 6 41.62 12.33 -19.18
N GLU A 7 42.78 12.62 -19.77
CA GLU A 7 42.97 13.71 -20.71
C GLU A 7 43.15 13.13 -22.12
N GLY A 8 42.38 13.62 -23.09
CA GLY A 8 42.43 13.05 -24.43
C GLY A 8 41.51 13.77 -25.42
N THR A 9 41.42 13.22 -26.62
CA THR A 9 40.62 13.76 -27.73
C THR A 9 39.28 13.01 -27.82
N VAL A 10 38.20 13.75 -27.91
CA VAL A 10 36.87 13.19 -28.16
C VAL A 10 36.74 12.87 -29.65
N ARG A 11 36.30 11.66 -29.97
CA ARG A 11 35.97 11.24 -31.33
C ARG A 11 34.67 10.49 -31.41
N GLU A 12 34.10 10.35 -32.58
CA GLU A 12 32.96 9.52 -32.85
C GLU A 12 33.31 8.03 -32.66
N ARG A 13 32.45 7.28 -32.02
CA ARG A 13 32.62 5.82 -31.83
C ARG A 13 32.39 5.07 -33.12
N ALA A 14 33.26 4.13 -33.41
CA ALA A 14 33.09 3.21 -34.54
C ALA A 14 31.86 2.33 -34.38
N SER A 15 31.50 1.95 -33.10
CA SER A 15 30.29 1.22 -32.76
C SER A 15 29.49 2.02 -31.74
N LYS A 16 28.44 2.67 -32.21
CA LYS A 16 27.54 3.49 -31.37
C LYS A 16 26.75 2.64 -30.41
N ASN A 17 26.62 3.08 -29.14
CA ASN A 17 25.83 2.42 -28.12
C ASN A 17 24.60 3.25 -27.72
N PRO A 18 23.41 2.99 -28.29
CA PRO A 18 22.20 3.78 -28.01
C PRO A 18 21.70 3.66 -26.56
N LYS A 19 22.23 2.71 -25.77
CA LYS A 19 21.88 2.52 -24.36
C LYS A 19 22.62 3.46 -23.40
N GLN A 20 23.56 4.28 -23.92
CA GLN A 20 24.30 5.24 -23.11
C GLN A 20 24.05 6.66 -23.62
N PRO A 21 23.87 7.66 -22.73
CA PRO A 21 23.61 9.05 -23.11
C PRO A 21 24.74 9.65 -24.02
N THR A 22 25.98 9.19 -23.82
CA THR A 22 27.15 9.61 -24.60
C THR A 22 27.70 8.49 -25.49
N GLY A 23 26.81 7.55 -25.86
CA GLY A 23 27.19 6.32 -26.57
C GLY A 23 27.64 6.52 -28.02
N GLU A 24 27.53 7.74 -28.59
CA GLU A 24 27.97 8.07 -29.92
C GLU A 24 29.45 8.53 -29.97
N ILE A 25 30.02 8.90 -28.83
CA ILE A 25 31.36 9.41 -28.70
C ILE A 25 32.22 8.56 -27.77
N GLU A 26 33.54 8.65 -27.94
CA GLU A 26 34.53 8.07 -27.04
C GLU A 26 35.72 9.01 -26.88
N VAL A 27 36.44 8.87 -25.76
CA VAL A 27 37.69 9.61 -25.52
C VAL A 27 38.86 8.73 -25.85
N VAL A 28 39.72 9.21 -26.75
CA VAL A 28 41.04 8.61 -27.00
C VAL A 28 42.02 9.20 -26.00
N PRO A 29 42.48 8.44 -25.00
CA PRO A 29 43.29 8.97 -23.93
C PRO A 29 44.70 9.29 -24.41
N ALA A 30 45.17 10.51 -24.10
CA ALA A 30 46.57 10.90 -24.20
C ALA A 30 47.30 10.71 -22.86
N LYS A 31 46.56 10.92 -21.75
CA LYS A 31 47.07 10.73 -20.38
C LYS A 31 45.97 10.11 -19.50
N ILE A 32 46.37 9.15 -18.66
CA ILE A 32 45.51 8.55 -17.64
C ILE A 32 46.23 8.69 -16.29
N GLU A 33 45.53 9.27 -15.32
CA GLU A 33 45.99 9.40 -13.94
C GLU A 33 45.02 8.70 -12.97
N VAL A 34 45.56 7.87 -12.07
CA VAL A 34 44.77 7.20 -11.06
C VAL A 34 44.65 8.11 -9.83
N LEU A 35 43.48 8.75 -9.66
CA LEU A 35 43.19 9.64 -8.54
C LEU A 35 42.93 8.89 -7.24
N GLY A 36 42.26 7.75 -7.34
CA GLY A 36 41.93 6.88 -6.22
C GLY A 36 41.97 5.41 -6.60
N ARG A 37 42.92 4.68 -6.04
CA ARG A 37 43.06 3.24 -6.30
C ARG A 37 42.07 2.43 -5.47
N CYS A 38 41.34 1.51 -6.07
CA CYS A 38 40.55 0.55 -5.36
C CYS A 38 41.43 -0.34 -4.47
N ARG A 39 41.06 -0.49 -3.20
CA ARG A 39 41.85 -1.25 -2.19
C ARG A 39 41.55 -2.76 -2.25
N TYR A 40 40.46 -3.16 -2.85
CA TYR A 40 39.98 -4.55 -2.86
C TYR A 40 39.96 -5.09 -4.29
N ASN A 41 40.37 -6.33 -4.45
CA ASN A 41 40.34 -7.00 -5.74
C ASN A 41 38.92 -7.37 -6.19
N SER A 42 37.99 -7.47 -5.25
CA SER A 42 36.57 -7.75 -5.52
C SER A 42 35.67 -6.92 -4.60
N LEU A 43 34.53 -6.52 -5.12
CA LEU A 43 33.44 -5.94 -4.33
C LEU A 43 32.60 -7.04 -3.69
N PRO A 44 31.88 -6.74 -2.60
CA PRO A 44 30.97 -7.72 -1.97
C PRO A 44 29.85 -8.19 -2.90
N PHE A 45 29.51 -7.40 -3.91
CA PHE A 45 28.58 -7.73 -4.99
C PHE A 45 28.85 -6.82 -6.20
N GLU A 46 28.42 -7.26 -7.38
CA GLU A 46 28.47 -6.46 -8.60
C GLU A 46 27.45 -5.30 -8.51
N ILE A 47 27.88 -4.06 -8.67
CA ILE A 47 27.05 -2.87 -8.47
C ILE A 47 25.79 -2.88 -9.35
N ASN A 48 25.94 -3.19 -10.64
CA ASN A 48 24.80 -3.18 -11.57
C ASN A 48 23.79 -4.31 -11.30
N ARG A 49 24.18 -5.34 -10.55
CA ARG A 49 23.36 -6.48 -10.15
C ARG A 49 23.10 -6.51 -8.65
N SER A 50 23.34 -5.41 -7.93
CA SER A 50 23.20 -5.36 -6.47
C SER A 50 21.81 -5.80 -5.98
N ARG A 51 20.76 -5.61 -6.78
CA ARG A 51 19.38 -6.04 -6.44
C ARG A 51 19.22 -7.55 -6.34
N GLU A 52 20.13 -8.33 -6.92
CA GLU A 52 20.15 -9.80 -6.87
C GLU A 52 20.95 -10.32 -5.65
N ALA A 53 21.73 -9.42 -5.01
CA ALA A 53 22.51 -9.78 -3.82
C ALA A 53 21.62 -9.90 -2.58
N ASP A 54 22.12 -10.65 -1.59
CA ASP A 54 21.48 -10.80 -0.28
C ASP A 54 21.24 -9.45 0.39
N GLU A 55 20.05 -9.26 0.99
CA GLU A 55 19.63 -8.00 1.58
C GLU A 55 20.59 -7.55 2.71
N THR A 56 21.08 -8.50 3.52
CA THR A 56 22.03 -8.19 4.60
C THR A 56 23.32 -7.59 4.05
N GLN A 57 23.82 -8.11 2.92
CA GLN A 57 25.01 -7.57 2.25
C GLN A 57 24.73 -6.19 1.65
N ARG A 58 23.56 -5.98 1.04
CA ARG A 58 23.15 -4.71 0.48
C ARG A 58 23.03 -3.64 1.56
N LEU A 59 22.46 -3.96 2.71
CA LEU A 59 22.32 -3.05 3.85
C LEU A 59 23.69 -2.74 4.48
N LYS A 60 24.54 -3.73 4.66
CA LYS A 60 25.91 -3.56 5.17
C LYS A 60 26.76 -2.64 4.28
N TYR A 61 26.66 -2.77 2.98
CA TYR A 61 27.37 -1.99 1.99
C TYR A 61 26.44 -1.05 1.22
N ARG A 62 25.52 -0.38 1.92
CA ARG A 62 24.47 0.44 1.32
C ARG A 62 24.98 1.51 0.37
N TYR A 63 26.14 2.09 0.65
CA TYR A 63 26.81 3.08 -0.21
C TYR A 63 27.21 2.49 -1.58
N LEU A 64 27.49 1.20 -1.68
CA LEU A 64 27.73 0.52 -2.97
C LEU A 64 26.39 0.18 -3.66
N ASP A 65 25.41 -0.30 -2.93
CA ASP A 65 24.08 -0.62 -3.44
C ASP A 65 23.40 0.63 -4.06
N LEU A 66 23.58 1.80 -3.43
CA LEU A 66 23.07 3.09 -3.93
C LEU A 66 23.78 3.57 -5.22
N ARG A 67 24.88 2.96 -5.64
CA ARG A 67 25.51 3.23 -6.94
C ARG A 67 24.78 2.52 -8.09
N ASN A 68 23.96 1.51 -7.81
CA ASN A 68 23.07 0.91 -8.80
C ASN A 68 22.06 1.95 -9.27
N PRO A 69 21.95 2.25 -10.58
CA PRO A 69 21.05 3.30 -11.08
C PRO A 69 19.58 3.10 -10.66
N ALA A 70 19.08 1.87 -10.68
CA ALA A 70 17.70 1.58 -10.32
C ALA A 70 17.43 1.80 -8.82
N VAL A 71 18.41 1.48 -7.94
CA VAL A 71 18.30 1.74 -6.51
C VAL A 71 18.41 3.23 -6.20
N LYS A 72 19.37 3.92 -6.84
CA LYS A 72 19.58 5.37 -6.72
C LYS A 72 18.33 6.15 -7.15
N GLN A 73 17.69 5.72 -8.25
CA GLN A 73 16.50 6.38 -8.79
C GLN A 73 15.36 6.45 -7.78
N ASN A 74 15.17 5.44 -6.93
CA ASN A 74 14.16 5.47 -5.87
C ASN A 74 14.39 6.59 -4.85
N ILE A 75 15.66 6.86 -4.50
CA ILE A 75 15.99 7.97 -3.60
C ILE A 75 15.76 9.33 -4.29
N ILE A 76 16.13 9.44 -5.56
CA ILE A 76 15.91 10.66 -6.35
C ILE A 76 14.41 10.93 -6.47
N LEU A 77 13.60 9.91 -6.79
CA LEU A 77 12.14 10.00 -6.87
C LEU A 77 11.55 10.50 -5.54
N ARG A 78 11.97 9.90 -4.42
CA ARG A 78 11.53 10.35 -3.09
C ARG A 78 11.84 11.84 -2.86
N CYS A 79 13.04 12.29 -3.20
CA CYS A 79 13.43 13.70 -3.06
C CYS A 79 12.55 14.62 -3.93
N GLN A 80 12.26 14.22 -5.16
CA GLN A 80 11.41 14.99 -6.08
C GLN A 80 9.94 15.05 -5.59
N VAL A 81 9.38 13.93 -5.11
CA VAL A 81 8.03 13.89 -4.55
C VAL A 81 7.92 14.78 -3.32
N VAL A 82 8.88 14.71 -2.39
CA VAL A 82 8.90 15.56 -1.19
C VAL A 82 9.00 17.04 -1.56
N ALA A 83 9.85 17.41 -2.53
CA ALA A 83 9.95 18.79 -3.00
C ALA A 83 8.64 19.29 -3.62
N ALA A 84 7.96 18.45 -4.41
CA ALA A 84 6.67 18.79 -5.01
C ALA A 84 5.56 18.94 -3.96
N LEU A 85 5.51 18.05 -2.96
CA LEU A 85 4.58 18.17 -1.84
C LEU A 85 4.78 19.50 -1.07
N ARG A 86 6.03 19.87 -0.78
CA ARG A 86 6.33 21.16 -0.12
C ARG A 86 5.85 22.35 -0.93
N ALA A 87 6.10 22.35 -2.23
CA ALA A 87 5.66 23.41 -3.12
C ALA A 87 4.12 23.53 -3.10
N ALA A 88 3.42 22.42 -3.32
CA ALA A 88 1.96 22.39 -3.32
C ALA A 88 1.37 22.87 -1.98
N MET A 89 1.88 22.39 -0.85
CA MET A 89 1.40 22.83 0.48
C MET A 89 1.64 24.34 0.71
N THR A 90 2.80 24.85 0.28
CA THR A 90 3.11 26.29 0.39
C THR A 90 2.19 27.13 -0.50
N GLU A 91 1.89 26.69 -1.72
CA GLU A 91 0.93 27.35 -2.62
C GLU A 91 -0.48 27.41 -2.03
N HIS A 92 -0.87 26.40 -1.22
CA HIS A 92 -2.13 26.39 -0.47
C HIS A 92 -2.07 27.21 0.85
N GLY A 93 -1.01 27.96 1.08
CA GLY A 93 -0.87 28.86 2.23
C GLY A 93 -0.47 28.17 3.53
N PHE A 94 0.03 26.95 3.48
CA PHE A 94 0.55 26.26 4.66
C PHE A 94 1.98 26.71 4.97
N LEU A 95 2.30 26.82 6.26
CA LEU A 95 3.63 27.07 6.76
C LEU A 95 4.30 25.76 7.19
N GLU A 96 5.50 25.49 6.69
CA GLU A 96 6.30 24.34 7.14
C GLU A 96 6.96 24.69 8.48
N ILE A 97 6.51 24.03 9.57
CA ILE A 97 7.03 24.27 10.91
C ILE A 97 7.58 22.96 11.47
N THR A 98 8.87 22.94 11.75
CA THR A 98 9.56 21.77 12.35
C THR A 98 9.26 21.71 13.85
N THR A 99 8.84 20.54 14.31
CA THR A 99 8.55 20.26 15.72
C THR A 99 9.70 19.49 16.41
N PRO A 100 9.80 19.54 17.75
CA PRO A 100 10.84 18.83 18.48
C PRO A 100 10.82 17.31 18.27
N ILE A 101 12.02 16.71 18.16
CA ILE A 101 12.21 15.25 18.08
C ILE A 101 12.40 14.63 19.47
N LEU A 102 13.16 15.26 20.37
CA LEU A 102 13.26 14.83 21.78
C LEU A 102 12.10 15.44 22.57
N THR A 103 11.09 14.63 22.85
CA THR A 103 9.86 15.08 23.49
C THR A 103 9.46 14.19 24.67
N ALA A 104 8.33 14.44 25.28
CA ALA A 104 7.72 13.53 26.24
C ALA A 104 6.93 12.43 25.49
N SER A 105 6.68 11.32 26.17
CA SER A 105 5.76 10.28 25.69
C SER A 105 4.39 10.88 25.35
N SER A 106 3.82 10.46 24.23
CA SER A 106 2.49 10.86 23.82
C SER A 106 1.55 9.65 23.73
N PRO A 107 0.25 9.80 24.07
CA PRO A 107 -0.70 8.68 24.11
C PRO A 107 -1.24 8.33 22.71
N GLU A 108 -0.36 8.15 21.73
CA GLU A 108 -0.76 7.89 20.32
C GLU A 108 -1.08 6.41 20.03
N GLY A 109 -0.89 5.53 21.02
CA GLY A 109 -1.28 4.12 20.95
C GLY A 109 -0.18 3.14 20.51
N ALA A 110 0.93 3.60 19.93
CA ALA A 110 2.11 2.78 19.68
C ALA A 110 3.08 2.78 20.88
N ARG A 111 4.09 1.91 20.86
CA ARG A 111 5.19 1.98 21.84
C ARG A 111 6.19 3.05 21.44
N ASP A 112 6.70 3.79 22.46
CA ASP A 112 7.69 4.82 22.24
C ASP A 112 9.10 4.24 22.13
N TYR A 113 9.93 4.81 21.25
CA TYR A 113 11.38 4.72 21.39
C TYR A 113 11.85 5.69 22.46
N LEU A 114 12.57 5.19 23.47
CA LEU A 114 13.01 5.98 24.62
C LEU A 114 14.49 6.35 24.54
N VAL A 115 14.80 7.61 24.85
CA VAL A 115 16.18 8.14 24.93
C VAL A 115 16.49 8.52 26.36
N PRO A 116 17.49 7.91 27.05
CA PRO A 116 17.83 8.26 28.41
C PRO A 116 18.29 9.72 28.56
N ALA A 117 17.74 10.42 29.55
CA ALA A 117 18.07 11.82 29.82
C ALA A 117 19.26 11.93 30.80
N ARG A 118 20.47 12.24 30.30
CA ARG A 118 21.67 12.37 31.13
C ARG A 118 21.55 13.39 32.27
N LYS A 119 20.87 14.53 31.98
CA LYS A 119 20.69 15.62 32.97
C LYS A 119 19.61 15.33 34.01
N HIS A 120 18.82 14.29 33.80
CA HIS A 120 17.73 13.92 34.70
C HIS A 120 17.75 12.40 34.92
N PRO A 121 18.57 11.88 35.87
CA PRO A 121 18.67 10.45 36.14
C PRO A 121 17.29 9.83 36.38
N GLY A 122 17.04 8.67 35.79
CA GLY A 122 15.75 7.97 35.87
C GLY A 122 14.63 8.50 34.97
N LYS A 123 14.90 9.57 34.18
CA LYS A 123 13.96 10.11 33.19
C LYS A 123 14.40 9.81 31.78
N PHE A 124 13.43 9.83 30.83
CA PHE A 124 13.64 9.56 29.44
C PHE A 124 12.93 10.62 28.59
N TYR A 125 13.51 10.91 27.44
CA TYR A 125 12.79 11.50 26.31
C TYR A 125 12.16 10.36 25.50
N ALA A 126 11.06 10.66 24.80
CA ALA A 126 10.50 9.81 23.78
C ALA A 126 10.76 10.41 22.39
N LEU A 127 10.91 9.56 21.37
CA LEU A 127 10.86 10.00 19.98
C LEU A 127 9.38 10.13 19.55
N PRO A 128 8.99 11.12 18.73
CA PRO A 128 7.60 11.40 18.43
C PRO A 128 6.98 10.29 17.56
N GLN A 129 5.83 9.79 17.95
CA GLN A 129 5.03 8.88 17.13
C GLN A 129 4.33 9.63 15.99
N ALA A 130 3.95 10.88 16.23
CA ALA A 130 3.46 11.92 15.32
C ALA A 130 3.53 13.27 16.03
N PRO A 131 3.54 14.42 15.33
CA PRO A 131 3.60 15.74 15.96
C PRO A 131 2.23 16.25 16.46
N GLN A 132 1.32 15.35 16.87
CA GLN A 132 -0.09 15.66 17.15
C GLN A 132 -0.29 16.77 18.19
N GLN A 133 0.39 16.70 19.32
CA GLN A 133 0.24 17.72 20.37
C GLN A 133 0.81 19.07 19.91
N PHE A 134 1.94 19.07 19.21
CA PHE A 134 2.57 20.30 18.72
C PHE A 134 1.72 21.02 17.68
N LYS A 135 1.15 20.31 16.71
CA LYS A 135 0.32 20.94 15.69
C LYS A 135 -0.96 21.53 16.27
N GLN A 136 -1.57 20.91 17.28
CA GLN A 136 -2.72 21.47 17.99
C GLN A 136 -2.34 22.74 18.77
N LEU A 137 -1.16 22.77 19.41
CA LEU A 137 -0.64 23.97 20.08
C LEU A 137 -0.35 25.10 19.08
N LEU A 138 0.12 24.78 17.87
CA LEU A 138 0.33 25.75 16.81
C LEU A 138 -1.01 26.39 16.37
N MET A 139 -2.08 25.61 16.22
CA MET A 139 -3.42 26.15 15.94
C MET A 139 -3.88 27.12 17.05
N THR A 140 -3.70 26.73 18.31
CA THR A 140 -4.03 27.62 19.47
C THR A 140 -3.15 28.86 19.54
N SER A 141 -1.96 28.80 18.96
CA SER A 141 -1.02 29.95 18.91
C SER A 141 -1.28 30.90 17.74
N GLY A 142 -2.33 30.66 16.95
CA GLY A 142 -2.73 31.52 15.85
C GLY A 142 -2.07 31.20 14.50
N PHE A 143 -1.53 30.00 14.33
CA PHE A 143 -1.10 29.50 13.02
C PHE A 143 -2.29 28.80 12.35
N ASP A 144 -2.86 29.39 11.32
CA ASP A 144 -4.09 28.87 10.70
C ASP A 144 -3.86 27.63 9.83
N ARG A 145 -2.67 27.48 9.24
CA ARG A 145 -2.31 26.37 8.36
C ARG A 145 -0.87 25.94 8.59
N TYR A 146 -0.69 24.73 9.08
CA TYR A 146 0.59 24.09 9.35
C TYR A 146 0.77 22.86 8.50
N PHE A 147 2.00 22.60 8.05
CA PHE A 147 2.41 21.28 7.60
C PHE A 147 3.86 20.97 7.97
N GLN A 148 4.21 19.72 7.91
CA GLN A 148 5.58 19.23 8.07
C GLN A 148 5.76 17.90 7.34
N ILE A 149 6.94 17.67 6.76
CA ILE A 149 7.38 16.31 6.42
C ILE A 149 7.95 15.72 7.70
N ALA A 150 7.08 15.19 8.54
CA ALA A 150 7.36 14.83 9.91
C ALA A 150 8.03 13.45 10.04
N PRO A 151 9.21 13.34 10.66
CA PRO A 151 9.75 12.05 11.07
C PRO A 151 8.91 11.47 12.22
N CYS A 152 8.46 10.24 12.06
CA CYS A 152 7.63 9.52 13.02
C CYS A 152 8.31 8.21 13.40
N PHE A 153 8.19 7.84 14.69
CA PHE A 153 8.85 6.69 15.27
C PHE A 153 7.83 5.84 16.04
N ARG A 154 7.74 4.55 15.74
CA ARG A 154 6.86 3.62 16.45
C ARG A 154 7.59 2.32 16.68
N ASP A 155 7.79 1.94 17.96
CA ASP A 155 8.43 0.69 18.36
C ASP A 155 7.41 -0.46 18.26
N GLU A 156 7.08 -0.83 17.05
CA GLU A 156 6.17 -1.91 16.71
C GLU A 156 6.86 -2.89 15.76
N ASP A 157 6.27 -4.07 15.61
CA ASP A 157 6.77 -5.06 14.66
C ASP A 157 6.74 -4.47 13.24
N ALA A 158 7.92 -4.38 12.64
CA ALA A 158 8.07 -3.85 11.29
C ALA A 158 7.29 -4.70 10.29
N ARG A 159 6.42 -4.06 9.51
CA ARG A 159 5.74 -4.68 8.37
C ARG A 159 6.50 -4.31 7.11
N GLY A 160 6.92 -5.31 6.34
CA GLY A 160 7.78 -5.12 5.17
C GLY A 160 7.20 -4.20 4.07
N ASP A 161 5.88 -4.02 4.06
CA ASP A 161 5.14 -3.19 3.12
C ASP A 161 4.80 -1.79 3.65
N ARG A 162 4.96 -1.53 4.96
CA ARG A 162 4.62 -0.27 5.63
C ARG A 162 5.15 -0.22 7.06
N SER A 163 5.34 0.98 7.58
CA SER A 163 5.74 1.24 8.99
C SER A 163 7.00 0.48 9.43
N PRO A 164 8.20 0.83 8.91
CA PRO A 164 9.44 0.17 9.31
C PRO A 164 9.98 0.62 10.68
N GLY A 165 9.14 1.17 11.57
CA GLY A 165 9.53 1.73 12.87
C GLY A 165 9.92 3.20 12.80
N GLU A 166 10.62 3.64 11.76
CA GLU A 166 10.88 5.05 11.41
C GLU A 166 10.30 5.33 10.02
N PHE A 167 9.45 6.35 9.91
CA PHE A 167 8.85 6.75 8.63
C PHE A 167 8.54 8.25 8.62
N TYR A 168 8.14 8.77 7.48
CA TYR A 168 7.81 10.18 7.32
C TYR A 168 6.35 10.34 6.92
N GLN A 169 5.69 11.34 7.49
CA GLN A 169 4.33 11.74 7.13
C GLN A 169 4.36 13.13 6.49
N LEU A 170 3.54 13.34 5.46
CA LEU A 170 3.03 14.66 5.17
C LEU A 170 1.96 14.93 6.24
N ASP A 171 2.34 15.63 7.30
CA ASP A 171 1.45 15.98 8.40
C ASP A 171 0.97 17.41 8.21
N MET A 172 -0.32 17.66 8.41
CA MET A 172 -0.91 18.97 8.30
C MET A 172 -1.99 19.21 9.34
N GLU A 173 -2.25 20.47 9.65
CA GLU A 173 -3.34 20.91 10.51
C GLU A 173 -3.90 22.25 10.01
N MET A 174 -5.22 22.43 10.15
CA MET A 174 -5.93 23.62 9.74
C MET A 174 -6.83 24.12 10.87
N ALA A 175 -6.75 25.42 11.18
CA ALA A 175 -7.70 26.07 12.09
C ALA A 175 -8.98 26.47 11.33
N PHE A 176 -10.10 26.56 12.04
CA PHE A 176 -11.41 26.97 11.51
C PHE A 176 -11.90 26.18 10.29
N ALA A 177 -11.45 24.93 10.15
CA ALA A 177 -11.73 24.08 9.02
C ALA A 177 -12.76 23.00 9.34
N THR A 178 -13.57 22.68 8.37
CA THR A 178 -14.44 21.50 8.36
C THR A 178 -13.73 20.29 7.74
N GLN A 179 -14.34 19.12 7.81
CA GLN A 179 -13.86 17.93 7.13
C GLN A 179 -13.68 18.15 5.61
N GLU A 180 -14.64 18.83 4.98
CA GLU A 180 -14.61 19.08 3.53
C GLU A 180 -13.48 20.05 3.13
N ASP A 181 -13.11 20.99 3.99
CA ASP A 181 -11.97 21.88 3.75
C ASP A 181 -10.65 21.09 3.72
N VAL A 182 -10.50 20.10 4.60
CA VAL A 182 -9.33 19.21 4.61
C VAL A 182 -9.32 18.32 3.35
N PHE A 183 -10.46 17.78 2.97
CA PHE A 183 -10.57 16.97 1.75
C PHE A 183 -10.24 17.79 0.49
N ALA A 184 -10.72 19.03 0.39
CA ALA A 184 -10.41 19.90 -0.74
C ALA A 184 -8.90 20.13 -0.92
N VAL A 185 -8.16 20.34 0.16
CA VAL A 185 -6.68 20.46 0.09
C VAL A 185 -6.05 19.18 -0.42
N LEU A 186 -6.48 18.00 0.05
CA LEU A 186 -5.94 16.71 -0.40
C LEU A 186 -6.28 16.44 -1.87
N GLU A 187 -7.48 16.80 -2.29
CA GLU A 187 -7.97 16.66 -3.68
C GLU A 187 -7.21 17.56 -4.67
N ASP A 188 -6.70 18.71 -4.21
CA ASP A 188 -5.86 19.58 -5.02
C ASP A 188 -4.39 19.17 -5.01
N VAL A 189 -3.86 18.67 -3.88
CA VAL A 189 -2.44 18.37 -3.70
C VAL A 189 -2.05 17.00 -4.27
N LEU A 190 -2.84 15.95 -4.00
CA LEU A 190 -2.42 14.58 -4.32
C LEU A 190 -2.46 14.25 -5.83
N PRO A 191 -3.53 14.53 -6.60
CA PRO A 191 -3.62 14.10 -7.99
C PRO A 191 -2.48 14.59 -8.89
N PRO A 192 -2.04 15.86 -8.84
CA PRO A 192 -0.90 16.32 -9.64
C PRO A 192 0.41 15.61 -9.32
N ILE A 193 0.62 15.23 -8.05
CA ILE A 193 1.80 14.48 -7.61
C ILE A 193 1.78 13.06 -8.21
N PHE A 194 0.65 12.38 -8.12
CA PHE A 194 0.51 11.05 -8.70
C PHE A 194 0.57 11.06 -10.23
N ALA A 195 -0.03 12.05 -10.88
CA ALA A 195 0.05 12.21 -12.34
C ALA A 195 1.48 12.42 -12.82
N LYS A 196 2.30 13.16 -12.05
CA LYS A 196 3.69 13.46 -12.41
C LYS A 196 4.68 12.35 -12.11
N TYR A 197 4.50 11.64 -11.00
CA TYR A 197 5.51 10.71 -10.46
C TYR A 197 5.01 9.27 -10.41
N GLY A 198 3.70 9.03 -10.53
CA GLY A 198 3.12 7.69 -10.54
C GLY A 198 3.35 6.97 -11.86
N THR A 199 3.28 5.65 -11.82
CA THR A 199 3.39 4.77 -12.99
C THR A 199 2.04 4.20 -13.40
N TYR A 200 0.99 4.46 -12.62
CA TYR A 200 -0.36 3.94 -12.83
C TYR A 200 -1.35 5.06 -13.12
N ASN A 201 -2.42 4.72 -13.81
CA ASN A 201 -3.50 5.66 -14.06
C ASN A 201 -4.33 5.88 -12.80
N VAL A 202 -4.46 7.14 -12.36
CA VAL A 202 -5.39 7.52 -11.30
C VAL A 202 -6.79 7.59 -11.89
N ALA A 203 -7.69 6.71 -11.45
CA ALA A 203 -9.07 6.65 -11.93
C ALA A 203 -9.97 7.70 -11.25
N SER A 204 -9.53 8.27 -10.13
CA SER A 204 -10.27 9.28 -9.38
C SER A 204 -9.96 10.68 -9.88
N ALA A 205 -11.01 11.46 -10.18
CA ALA A 205 -10.92 12.91 -10.29
C ALA A 205 -11.52 13.54 -9.02
N ALA A 206 -11.10 14.78 -8.69
CA ALA A 206 -11.75 15.53 -7.62
C ALA A 206 -13.19 15.93 -8.01
N PRO A 207 -14.16 15.86 -7.09
CA PRO A 207 -14.05 15.38 -5.71
C PRO A 207 -13.91 13.84 -5.65
N PHE A 208 -13.06 13.35 -4.73
CA PHE A 208 -12.87 11.91 -4.55
C PHE A 208 -14.14 11.23 -4.07
N ARG A 209 -14.28 9.95 -4.40
CA ARG A 209 -15.41 9.14 -3.96
C ARG A 209 -15.45 9.07 -2.42
N ARG A 210 -16.57 9.46 -1.83
CA ARG A 210 -16.82 9.32 -0.38
C ARG A 210 -17.47 7.98 -0.10
N ILE A 211 -16.80 7.12 0.65
CA ILE A 211 -17.33 5.83 1.09
C ILE A 211 -17.56 5.89 2.60
N PRO A 212 -18.83 5.93 3.06
CA PRO A 212 -19.14 5.89 4.50
C PRO A 212 -18.56 4.62 5.12
N TYR A 213 -18.05 4.70 6.36
CA TYR A 213 -17.46 3.57 7.07
C TYR A 213 -18.36 2.33 7.07
N ARG A 214 -19.67 2.51 7.33
CA ARG A 214 -20.64 1.42 7.32
C ARG A 214 -20.69 0.74 5.95
N THR A 215 -20.75 1.52 4.88
CA THR A 215 -20.73 0.98 3.51
C THR A 215 -19.41 0.26 3.23
N ALA A 216 -18.26 0.80 3.66
CA ALA A 216 -16.96 0.15 3.50
C ALA A 216 -16.94 -1.23 4.17
N MET A 217 -17.45 -1.33 5.39
CA MET A 217 -17.53 -2.60 6.12
C MET A 217 -18.60 -3.55 5.55
N ASP A 218 -19.76 -3.07 5.19
CA ASP A 218 -20.87 -3.92 4.73
C ASP A 218 -20.63 -4.47 3.33
N VAL A 219 -20.09 -3.64 2.42
CA VAL A 219 -19.93 -3.97 0.99
C VAL A 219 -18.55 -4.55 0.67
N TYR A 220 -17.50 -4.07 1.33
CA TYR A 220 -16.13 -4.50 1.02
C TYR A 220 -15.48 -5.31 2.15
N GLY A 221 -16.10 -5.37 3.33
CA GLY A 221 -15.57 -6.08 4.49
C GLY A 221 -14.26 -5.49 5.05
N SER A 222 -13.98 -4.22 4.77
CA SER A 222 -12.73 -3.55 5.13
C SER A 222 -12.93 -2.04 5.24
N ASP A 223 -12.28 -1.41 6.22
CA ASP A 223 -12.14 0.05 6.33
C ASP A 223 -11.19 0.65 5.26
N LYS A 224 -10.52 -0.21 4.49
CA LYS A 224 -9.61 0.13 3.38
C LYS A 224 -9.93 -0.69 2.14
N PRO A 225 -11.05 -0.41 1.46
CA PRO A 225 -11.45 -1.14 0.25
C PRO A 225 -10.36 -1.08 -0.82
N ASP A 226 -10.07 -2.21 -1.45
CA ASP A 226 -9.24 -2.25 -2.66
C ASP A 226 -10.15 -2.12 -3.90
N LEU A 227 -10.33 -0.89 -4.38
CA LEU A 227 -11.23 -0.58 -5.49
C LEU A 227 -10.71 -1.03 -6.86
N ARG A 228 -9.53 -1.64 -6.92
CA ARG A 228 -9.06 -2.36 -8.11
C ARG A 228 -9.85 -3.64 -8.33
N ILE A 229 -10.48 -4.16 -7.28
CA ILE A 229 -11.30 -5.36 -7.29
C ILE A 229 -12.76 -4.95 -7.43
N ASP A 230 -13.46 -5.51 -8.41
CA ASP A 230 -14.86 -5.22 -8.73
C ASP A 230 -15.87 -6.03 -7.88
N LEU A 231 -15.38 -6.92 -7.02
CA LEU A 231 -16.21 -7.77 -6.18
C LEU A 231 -16.78 -7.02 -4.97
N THR A 232 -18.03 -7.32 -4.63
CA THR A 232 -18.73 -6.75 -3.47
C THR A 232 -19.48 -7.81 -2.68
N ALA A 233 -19.53 -7.62 -1.36
CA ALA A 233 -20.31 -8.47 -0.46
C ALA A 233 -21.79 -8.09 -0.48
N LYS A 234 -22.66 -9.10 -0.37
CA LYS A 234 -24.09 -8.96 -0.25
C LYS A 234 -24.54 -9.63 1.05
N ASP A 235 -25.35 -8.93 1.83
CA ASP A 235 -25.89 -9.46 3.09
C ASP A 235 -27.06 -10.38 2.78
N MET A 236 -26.90 -11.63 3.15
CA MET A 236 -27.88 -12.69 2.93
C MET A 236 -28.46 -13.23 4.24
N THR A 237 -28.18 -12.58 5.36
CA THR A 237 -28.53 -13.02 6.72
C THR A 237 -30.00 -13.44 6.84
N ALA A 238 -30.91 -12.64 6.28
CA ALA A 238 -32.34 -12.89 6.39
C ALA A 238 -32.81 -14.25 5.79
N LEU A 239 -32.10 -14.71 4.73
CA LEU A 239 -32.43 -16.00 4.07
C LEU A 239 -31.98 -17.22 4.88
N PHE A 240 -31.07 -17.03 5.83
CA PHE A 240 -30.44 -18.13 6.58
C PHE A 240 -30.90 -18.21 8.05
N THR A 241 -31.95 -17.48 8.41
CA THR A 241 -32.49 -17.49 9.79
C THR A 241 -32.89 -18.92 10.22
N ASP A 242 -33.60 -19.65 9.36
CA ASP A 242 -34.16 -21.00 9.66
C ASP A 242 -33.60 -22.06 8.69
N CYS A 243 -32.41 -21.88 8.10
CA CYS A 243 -31.85 -22.83 7.16
C CYS A 243 -31.45 -24.15 7.84
N GLU A 244 -31.39 -25.25 7.06
CA GLU A 244 -30.99 -26.57 7.56
C GLU A 244 -29.50 -26.69 7.88
N PHE A 245 -28.67 -25.81 7.30
CA PHE A 245 -27.23 -25.85 7.53
C PHE A 245 -26.88 -25.10 8.83
N GLU A 246 -26.58 -25.86 9.87
CA GLU A 246 -26.31 -25.36 11.23
C GLU A 246 -25.25 -24.24 11.26
N ALA A 247 -24.22 -24.33 10.43
CA ALA A 247 -23.13 -23.34 10.37
C ALA A 247 -23.58 -21.96 9.84
N LEU A 248 -24.72 -21.88 9.15
CA LEU A 248 -25.30 -20.63 8.64
C LEU A 248 -26.57 -20.22 9.40
N ARG A 249 -27.23 -21.16 10.06
CA ARG A 249 -28.54 -20.94 10.73
C ARG A 249 -28.44 -19.83 11.77
N GLY A 250 -29.22 -18.76 11.59
CA GLY A 250 -29.29 -17.65 12.53
C GLY A 250 -27.99 -16.84 12.66
N GLN A 251 -27.02 -17.07 11.78
CA GLN A 251 -25.77 -16.33 11.74
C GLN A 251 -25.84 -15.14 10.78
N THR A 252 -24.96 -14.15 10.98
CA THR A 252 -24.68 -13.17 9.93
C THR A 252 -24.08 -13.90 8.74
N VAL A 253 -24.68 -13.77 7.55
CA VAL A 253 -24.24 -14.43 6.32
C VAL A 253 -23.98 -13.38 5.24
N LYS A 254 -22.73 -13.34 4.75
CA LYS A 254 -22.34 -12.48 3.64
C LYS A 254 -21.81 -13.33 2.48
N MET A 255 -22.19 -12.98 1.27
CA MET A 255 -21.83 -13.70 0.05
C MET A 255 -21.21 -12.78 -0.99
N VAL A 256 -20.35 -13.35 -1.84
CA VAL A 256 -19.76 -12.68 -2.99
C VAL A 256 -19.93 -13.60 -4.19
N ASP A 257 -20.53 -13.09 -5.24
CA ASP A 257 -20.66 -13.74 -6.54
C ASP A 257 -19.49 -13.32 -7.43
N ILE A 258 -18.84 -14.28 -8.05
CA ILE A 258 -17.63 -14.12 -8.87
C ILE A 258 -17.92 -14.73 -10.22
N SER A 259 -18.19 -13.90 -11.21
CA SER A 259 -18.53 -14.33 -12.58
C SER A 259 -17.31 -14.97 -13.27
N ASP A 260 -17.57 -15.75 -14.32
CA ASP A 260 -16.54 -16.37 -15.16
C ASP A 260 -15.39 -17.09 -14.43
N CYS A 261 -15.69 -17.62 -13.26
CA CYS A 261 -14.68 -18.25 -12.39
C CYS A 261 -14.22 -19.61 -12.93
N LYS A 262 -12.97 -19.65 -13.40
CA LYS A 262 -12.31 -20.84 -13.95
C LYS A 262 -11.59 -21.71 -12.91
N LEU A 263 -11.64 -21.33 -11.61
CA LEU A 263 -10.96 -22.05 -10.53
C LEU A 263 -11.54 -23.48 -10.37
N THR A 264 -10.64 -24.43 -10.21
CA THR A 264 -11.00 -25.81 -9.88
C THR A 264 -11.40 -25.93 -8.41
N ARG A 265 -12.14 -26.99 -8.06
CA ARG A 265 -12.52 -27.28 -6.67
C ARG A 265 -11.32 -27.22 -5.69
N LYS A 266 -10.20 -27.84 -6.05
CA LYS A 266 -8.98 -27.87 -5.22
C LYS A 266 -8.40 -26.46 -4.99
N GLN A 267 -8.45 -25.59 -6.01
CA GLN A 267 -7.99 -24.20 -5.87
C GLN A 267 -8.91 -23.40 -4.97
N ILE A 268 -10.23 -23.54 -5.14
CA ILE A 268 -11.23 -22.87 -4.29
C ILE A 268 -11.05 -23.27 -2.81
N GLU A 269 -10.97 -24.57 -2.53
CA GLU A 269 -10.80 -25.09 -1.17
C GLU A 269 -9.48 -24.61 -0.54
N LYS A 270 -8.39 -24.53 -1.32
CA LYS A 270 -7.12 -23.95 -0.87
C LYS A 270 -7.26 -22.48 -0.54
N LEU A 271 -7.85 -21.65 -1.41
CA LEU A 271 -8.03 -20.22 -1.17
C LEU A 271 -8.93 -19.97 0.05
N LEU A 272 -9.96 -20.76 0.25
CA LEU A 272 -10.81 -20.68 1.46
C LEU A 272 -10.03 -21.02 2.72
N THR A 273 -9.14 -22.01 2.69
CA THR A 273 -8.24 -22.32 3.81
C THR A 273 -7.30 -21.16 4.10
N ASP A 274 -6.73 -20.54 3.07
CA ASP A 274 -5.89 -19.34 3.22
C ASP A 274 -6.68 -18.16 3.80
N CYS A 275 -7.96 -17.99 3.42
CA CYS A 275 -8.86 -17.01 4.00
C CYS A 275 -9.18 -17.31 5.47
N GLU A 276 -9.42 -18.57 5.84
CA GLU A 276 -9.68 -19.00 7.23
C GLU A 276 -8.49 -18.66 8.14
N VAL A 277 -7.26 -18.91 7.69
CA VAL A 277 -6.05 -18.55 8.45
C VAL A 277 -5.97 -17.06 8.72
N GLN A 278 -6.36 -16.21 7.76
CA GLN A 278 -6.28 -14.74 7.89
C GLN A 278 -7.46 -14.14 8.67
N SER A 279 -8.66 -14.68 8.50
CA SER A 279 -9.88 -14.14 9.11
C SER A 279 -10.22 -14.75 10.46
N GLY A 280 -9.77 -15.99 10.70
CA GLY A 280 -10.16 -16.82 11.85
C GLY A 280 -11.55 -17.47 11.70
N SER A 281 -12.14 -17.44 10.50
CA SER A 281 -13.49 -17.98 10.27
C SER A 281 -13.52 -18.82 8.98
N LYS A 282 -14.16 -19.99 9.08
CA LYS A 282 -14.31 -20.91 7.96
C LYS A 282 -15.24 -20.33 6.90
N GLY A 283 -14.79 -20.40 5.64
CA GLY A 283 -15.57 -20.03 4.49
C GLY A 283 -16.24 -21.22 3.81
N TYR A 284 -17.32 -20.94 3.09
CA TYR A 284 -18.07 -21.94 2.31
C TYR A 284 -18.20 -21.44 0.87
N TRP A 285 -18.67 -22.32 -0.02
CA TRP A 285 -18.81 -21.99 -1.43
C TRP A 285 -19.84 -22.89 -2.12
N PHE A 286 -20.36 -22.42 -3.25
CA PHE A 286 -21.04 -23.20 -4.27
C PHE A 286 -20.79 -22.55 -5.65
N LYS A 287 -21.08 -23.29 -6.72
CA LYS A 287 -20.97 -22.79 -8.10
C LYS A 287 -22.31 -22.88 -8.82
N VAL A 288 -22.44 -22.05 -9.85
CA VAL A 288 -23.41 -22.26 -10.92
C VAL A 288 -22.66 -22.93 -12.07
N ASP A 289 -23.12 -24.10 -12.51
CA ASP A 289 -22.53 -24.84 -13.62
C ASP A 289 -22.88 -24.23 -14.98
N GLU A 290 -22.37 -24.80 -16.07
CA GLU A 290 -22.63 -24.35 -17.45
C GLU A 290 -24.11 -24.45 -17.84
N LYS A 291 -24.90 -25.27 -17.15
CA LYS A 291 -26.35 -25.43 -17.38
C LYS A 291 -27.19 -24.49 -16.53
N GLY A 292 -26.57 -23.68 -15.69
CA GLY A 292 -27.23 -22.79 -14.75
C GLY A 292 -27.69 -23.47 -13.47
N GLU A 293 -27.23 -24.72 -13.18
CA GLU A 293 -27.60 -25.43 -11.96
C GLU A 293 -26.54 -25.23 -10.87
N LEU A 294 -27.02 -25.24 -9.58
CA LEU A 294 -26.11 -25.11 -8.44
C LEU A 294 -25.33 -26.43 -8.23
N ALA A 295 -24.03 -26.31 -8.04
CA ALA A 295 -23.12 -27.44 -7.91
C ALA A 295 -21.98 -27.20 -6.89
N GLY A 296 -21.52 -28.27 -6.26
CA GLY A 296 -20.35 -28.27 -5.36
C GLY A 296 -20.63 -27.66 -3.98
N GLY A 297 -19.62 -27.70 -3.12
CA GLY A 297 -19.65 -27.07 -1.78
C GLY A 297 -20.91 -27.35 -0.96
N ILE A 298 -21.60 -26.27 -0.59
CA ILE A 298 -22.83 -26.34 0.24
C ILE A 298 -24.12 -26.40 -0.58
N THR A 299 -24.08 -26.76 -1.86
CA THR A 299 -25.23 -26.77 -2.77
C THR A 299 -26.46 -27.48 -2.19
N LYS A 300 -26.29 -28.62 -1.51
CA LYS A 300 -27.42 -29.38 -0.94
C LYS A 300 -28.27 -28.56 0.04
N PHE A 301 -27.72 -27.53 0.66
CA PHE A 301 -28.40 -26.67 1.62
C PHE A 301 -28.97 -25.39 1.02
N VAL A 302 -28.52 -25.01 -0.18
CA VAL A 302 -28.90 -23.74 -0.83
C VAL A 302 -29.73 -23.93 -2.10
N SER A 303 -29.83 -25.16 -2.63
CA SER A 303 -30.55 -25.46 -3.88
C SER A 303 -32.04 -25.09 -3.79
N GLY A 304 -32.65 -25.27 -2.64
CA GLY A 304 -34.04 -24.87 -2.42
C GLY A 304 -34.30 -23.36 -2.35
N MET A 305 -33.25 -22.55 -2.25
CA MET A 305 -33.31 -21.08 -2.15
C MET A 305 -32.77 -20.39 -3.41
N LYS A 306 -32.64 -21.11 -4.54
CA LYS A 306 -32.04 -20.59 -5.77
C LYS A 306 -32.72 -19.31 -6.27
N GLU A 307 -34.03 -19.25 -6.22
CA GLU A 307 -34.81 -18.09 -6.67
C GLU A 307 -34.57 -16.86 -5.78
N GLU A 308 -34.52 -17.05 -4.48
CA GLU A 308 -34.24 -15.99 -3.50
C GLU A 308 -32.80 -15.47 -3.64
N LEU A 309 -31.84 -16.38 -3.78
CA LEU A 309 -30.45 -16.05 -4.01
C LEU A 309 -30.26 -15.26 -5.31
N SER A 310 -30.96 -15.63 -6.38
CA SER A 310 -30.87 -14.95 -7.68
C SER A 310 -31.43 -13.52 -7.68
N LYS A 311 -32.16 -13.10 -6.64
CA LYS A 311 -32.61 -11.71 -6.48
C LYS A 311 -31.49 -10.76 -6.06
N ALA A 312 -30.46 -11.28 -5.38
CA ALA A 312 -29.37 -10.51 -4.81
C ALA A 312 -28.02 -10.82 -5.46
N LEU A 313 -27.82 -12.04 -5.92
CA LEU A 313 -26.58 -12.53 -6.53
C LEU A 313 -26.76 -12.69 -8.05
N ASP A 314 -25.72 -12.40 -8.81
CA ASP A 314 -25.67 -12.70 -10.24
C ASP A 314 -25.28 -14.16 -10.45
N LEU A 315 -26.29 -15.04 -10.52
CA LEU A 315 -26.13 -16.49 -10.64
C LEU A 315 -26.09 -16.95 -12.11
N GLN A 316 -25.26 -16.29 -12.94
CA GLN A 316 -25.00 -16.70 -14.32
C GLN A 316 -24.19 -18.01 -14.37
N PRO A 317 -24.19 -18.76 -15.50
CA PRO A 317 -23.31 -19.89 -15.70
C PRO A 317 -21.84 -19.55 -15.38
N ASN A 318 -21.12 -20.48 -14.74
CA ASN A 318 -19.74 -20.34 -14.31
C ASN A 318 -19.49 -19.33 -13.18
N THR A 319 -20.54 -18.86 -12.48
CA THR A 319 -20.39 -18.04 -11.29
C THR A 319 -19.97 -18.90 -10.08
N LEU A 320 -18.93 -18.49 -9.37
CA LEU A 320 -18.58 -18.99 -8.05
C LEU A 320 -19.19 -18.07 -7.00
N VAL A 321 -19.86 -18.62 -6.01
CA VAL A 321 -20.29 -17.88 -4.82
C VAL A 321 -19.49 -18.33 -3.63
N VAL A 322 -18.80 -17.38 -2.96
CA VAL A 322 -18.12 -17.62 -1.69
C VAL A 322 -18.95 -17.05 -0.55
N VAL A 323 -18.95 -17.75 0.58
CA VAL A 323 -19.86 -17.50 1.71
C VAL A 323 -19.07 -17.37 3.00
N ALA A 324 -19.25 -16.26 3.69
CA ALA A 324 -18.75 -16.01 5.04
C ALA A 324 -19.92 -16.00 6.02
N ALA A 325 -19.75 -16.62 7.19
CA ALA A 325 -20.80 -16.68 8.22
C ALA A 325 -20.24 -16.51 9.64
N GLY A 326 -21.10 -16.08 10.54
CA GLY A 326 -20.84 -15.95 11.97
C GLY A 326 -20.40 -14.55 12.40
N GLU A 327 -19.85 -14.43 13.59
CA GLU A 327 -19.41 -13.17 14.20
C GLU A 327 -18.39 -12.42 13.34
N TYR A 328 -17.49 -13.16 12.69
CA TYR A 328 -16.44 -12.60 11.84
C TYR A 328 -16.80 -12.52 10.35
N ALA A 329 -18.07 -12.68 9.98
CA ALA A 329 -18.51 -12.71 8.57
C ALA A 329 -18.03 -11.49 7.77
N THR A 330 -18.11 -10.29 8.33
CA THR A 330 -17.67 -9.04 7.70
C THR A 330 -16.17 -9.05 7.41
N LYS A 331 -15.33 -9.41 8.39
CA LYS A 331 -13.88 -9.53 8.20
C LYS A 331 -13.54 -10.63 7.20
N SER A 332 -14.21 -11.77 7.33
CA SER A 332 -13.98 -12.94 6.47
C SER A 332 -14.31 -12.64 5.01
N VAL A 333 -15.46 -12.00 4.74
CA VAL A 333 -15.84 -11.65 3.38
C VAL A 333 -14.87 -10.64 2.75
N GLY A 334 -14.32 -9.69 3.53
CA GLY A 334 -13.29 -8.77 3.04
C GLY A 334 -11.99 -9.48 2.63
N VAL A 335 -11.56 -10.48 3.42
CA VAL A 335 -10.42 -11.34 3.06
C VAL A 335 -10.72 -12.13 1.79
N MET A 336 -11.95 -12.67 1.66
CA MET A 336 -12.38 -13.41 0.46
C MET A 336 -12.39 -12.51 -0.78
N ILE A 337 -12.96 -11.31 -0.71
CA ILE A 337 -12.96 -10.34 -1.82
C ILE A 337 -11.52 -10.11 -2.32
N LYS A 338 -10.59 -9.81 -1.42
CA LYS A 338 -9.20 -9.58 -1.77
C LYS A 338 -8.52 -10.82 -2.37
N THR A 339 -8.73 -11.98 -1.75
CA THR A 339 -8.05 -13.22 -2.15
C THR A 339 -8.58 -13.75 -3.48
N PHE A 340 -9.89 -13.81 -3.64
CA PHE A 340 -10.52 -14.31 -4.87
C PHE A 340 -10.45 -13.29 -6.01
N GLY A 341 -10.59 -11.99 -5.73
CA GLY A 341 -10.40 -10.93 -6.73
C GLY A 341 -9.00 -10.95 -7.35
N ALA A 342 -7.97 -11.23 -6.55
CA ALA A 342 -6.61 -11.37 -7.06
C ALA A 342 -6.37 -12.70 -7.83
N ALA A 343 -7.13 -13.75 -7.50
CA ALA A 343 -6.97 -15.09 -8.09
C ALA A 343 -7.83 -15.34 -9.33
N CYS A 344 -8.97 -14.64 -9.46
CA CYS A 344 -9.88 -14.77 -10.59
C CYS A 344 -9.54 -13.74 -11.67
N GLU A 345 -9.35 -14.22 -12.88
CA GLU A 345 -9.06 -13.39 -14.06
C GLU A 345 -10.23 -12.43 -14.33
N GLY A 346 -9.94 -11.17 -14.63
CA GLY A 346 -10.96 -10.16 -14.97
C GLY A 346 -11.48 -9.35 -13.78
N HIS A 347 -11.31 -9.81 -12.55
CA HIS A 347 -11.86 -9.16 -11.33
C HIS A 347 -10.91 -8.20 -10.63
N MET A 348 -9.70 -8.01 -11.14
CA MET A 348 -8.73 -7.06 -10.60
C MET A 348 -8.05 -6.26 -11.72
N ASP A 349 -8.30 -4.96 -11.75
CA ASP A 349 -7.54 -4.02 -12.58
C ASP A 349 -6.27 -3.60 -11.84
N LYS A 350 -5.14 -4.20 -12.20
CA LYS A 350 -3.85 -3.97 -11.52
C LYS A 350 -3.26 -2.58 -11.76
N GLU A 351 -3.77 -1.86 -12.75
CA GLU A 351 -3.27 -0.53 -13.14
C GLU A 351 -4.16 0.62 -12.62
N ARG A 352 -5.29 0.31 -12.02
CA ARG A 352 -6.23 1.28 -11.47
C ARG A 352 -5.82 1.74 -10.07
N TYR A 353 -5.88 3.05 -9.82
CA TYR A 353 -5.74 3.65 -8.50
C TYR A 353 -6.89 4.62 -8.25
N GLU A 354 -7.42 4.59 -7.03
CA GLU A 354 -8.42 5.54 -6.54
C GLU A 354 -8.00 6.09 -5.17
N PHE A 355 -8.43 7.33 -4.88
CA PHE A 355 -8.30 7.98 -3.58
C PHE A 355 -9.60 7.88 -2.78
#